data_53067d6e1aeff3174724ada9d5bab9ae
#
_entry.id   53067d6e1aeff3174724ada9d5bab9ae
#
_cell.length_a   1.000
_cell.length_b   1.000
_cell.length_c   1.000
_cell.angle_alpha   90.00
_cell.angle_beta   90.00
_cell.angle_gamma   90.00
#
_symmetry.space_group_name_H-M   'P 1'
#
loop_
_entity.id
_entity.type
_entity.pdbx_description
1 polymer ?
#
loop_
_entity_poly.entity_id
_entity_poly.type
_entity_poly.pdbx_seq_one_letter_code
_entity_poly.pdbx_strand_id
1 'polypeptide(L)'
;MANIPNDLLFTEEHEWVRKTNDSDIVEVGITDYAQGELGDVVYVELPKVGSSFGTHDVFGTIEAVKAVSELFSPLAGEVSEVNDMLEREPAVVNNDPYGDGWMLRIRITNAADLDQLLGPEEYAKHIGQ
;
A
#
# COMPACT_ATOMS: atom_id res chain seq x y z
N MET A 1 -14.83 7.29 -11.20
CA MET A 1 -14.59 6.00 -10.55
C MET A 1 -13.09 5.83 -10.29
N ALA A 2 -12.76 5.19 -9.18
CA ALA A 2 -11.36 4.92 -8.88
C ALA A 2 -10.77 3.94 -9.88
N ASN A 3 -9.49 4.12 -10.21
CA ASN A 3 -8.76 3.20 -11.06
C ASN A 3 -8.36 1.96 -10.25
N ILE A 4 -8.66 0.78 -10.80
CA ILE A 4 -8.31 -0.51 -10.17
C ILE A 4 -7.53 -1.33 -11.19
N PRO A 5 -6.17 -1.31 -11.13
CA PRO A 5 -5.36 -2.09 -12.05
C PRO A 5 -5.66 -3.59 -11.93
N ASN A 6 -5.73 -4.29 -13.05
CA ASN A 6 -6.08 -5.70 -13.05
C ASN A 6 -4.88 -6.65 -12.84
N ASP A 7 -3.69 -6.11 -12.68
CA ASP A 7 -2.47 -6.86 -12.43
C ASP A 7 -1.98 -6.79 -10.98
N LEU A 8 -2.80 -6.21 -10.08
CA LEU A 8 -2.46 -6.06 -8.66
C LEU A 8 -3.39 -6.88 -7.78
N LEU A 9 -2.97 -7.05 -6.52
CA LEU A 9 -3.80 -7.61 -5.46
C LEU A 9 -4.11 -6.51 -4.46
N PHE A 10 -5.14 -6.70 -3.63
CA PHE A 10 -5.66 -5.64 -2.77
C PHE A 10 -6.05 -6.16 -1.40
N THR A 11 -6.12 -5.23 -0.42
CA THR A 11 -6.67 -5.53 0.91
C THR A 11 -7.96 -4.77 1.13
N GLU A 12 -8.69 -5.18 2.17
CA GLU A 12 -9.91 -4.48 2.58
C GLU A 12 -9.62 -3.09 3.13
N GLU A 13 -8.39 -2.84 3.60
CA GLU A 13 -7.94 -1.54 4.10
C GLU A 13 -7.41 -0.63 3.00
N HIS A 14 -7.57 -1.04 1.72
CA HIS A 14 -7.22 -0.23 0.56
C HIS A 14 -5.71 -0.07 0.32
N GLU A 15 -4.93 -1.10 0.64
CA GLU A 15 -3.55 -1.20 0.15
C GLU A 15 -3.51 -2.11 -1.07
N TRP A 16 -2.59 -1.81 -1.99
CA TRP A 16 -2.33 -2.69 -3.13
C TRP A 16 -1.00 -3.42 -2.94
N VAL A 17 -0.90 -4.58 -3.58
CA VAL A 17 0.30 -5.42 -3.55
C VAL A 17 0.68 -5.76 -4.98
N ARG A 18 1.94 -5.50 -5.33
CA ARG A 18 2.50 -5.83 -6.65
C ARG A 18 3.63 -6.83 -6.47
N LYS A 19 3.57 -7.93 -7.21
CA LYS A 19 4.66 -8.91 -7.22
C LYS A 19 5.86 -8.31 -7.95
N THR A 20 7.08 -8.62 -7.48
CA THR A 20 8.31 -8.16 -8.11
C THR A 20 9.01 -9.33 -8.79
N ASN A 21 10.19 -9.09 -9.38
CA ASN A 21 11.00 -10.15 -9.98
C ASN A 21 11.53 -11.14 -8.94
N ASP A 22 11.61 -10.71 -7.67
CA ASP A 22 11.94 -11.61 -6.57
C ASP A 22 10.64 -12.15 -5.99
N SER A 23 10.45 -13.48 -6.03
CA SER A 23 9.20 -14.11 -5.59
C SER A 23 8.88 -13.90 -4.11
N ASP A 24 9.88 -13.52 -3.30
CA ASP A 24 9.69 -13.30 -1.87
C ASP A 24 9.45 -11.82 -1.53
N ILE A 25 9.58 -10.93 -2.51
CA ILE A 25 9.44 -9.48 -2.27
C ILE A 25 8.24 -8.94 -3.04
N VAL A 26 7.41 -8.16 -2.34
CA VAL A 26 6.28 -7.47 -2.93
C VAL A 26 6.40 -5.97 -2.68
N GLU A 27 5.79 -5.18 -3.56
CA GLU A 27 5.72 -3.72 -3.44
C GLU A 27 4.33 -3.34 -2.97
N VAL A 28 4.24 -2.38 -2.07
CA VAL A 28 2.98 -2.01 -1.39
C VAL A 28 2.75 -0.50 -1.48
N GLY A 29 1.51 -0.13 -1.66
CA GLY A 29 1.07 1.26 -1.60
C GLY A 29 -0.42 1.33 -1.31
N ILE A 30 -1.01 2.52 -1.39
CA ILE A 30 -2.45 2.68 -1.23
C ILE A 30 -3.12 2.84 -2.58
N THR A 31 -4.40 2.46 -2.65
CA THR A 31 -5.16 2.49 -3.90
C THR A 31 -5.59 3.91 -4.27
N ASP A 32 -5.99 4.07 -5.54
CA ASP A 32 -6.56 5.31 -6.02
C ASP A 32 -7.82 5.69 -5.22
N TYR A 33 -8.63 4.69 -4.87
CA TYR A 33 -9.80 4.91 -4.02
C TYR A 33 -9.40 5.52 -2.67
N ALA A 34 -8.36 4.96 -2.03
CA ALA A 34 -7.92 5.44 -0.72
C ALA A 34 -7.39 6.87 -0.79
N GLN A 35 -6.58 7.20 -1.78
CA GLN A 35 -6.06 8.57 -1.90
C GLN A 35 -7.18 9.57 -2.18
N GLY A 36 -8.19 9.16 -2.94
CA GLY A 36 -9.35 10.01 -3.21
C GLY A 36 -10.17 10.29 -1.95
N GLU A 37 -10.33 9.29 -1.10
CA GLU A 37 -11.05 9.46 0.17
C GLU A 37 -10.27 10.34 1.15
N LEU A 38 -8.94 10.25 1.16
CA LEU A 38 -8.09 11.06 2.02
C LEU A 38 -8.01 12.51 1.57
N GLY A 39 -7.99 12.75 0.26
CA GLY A 39 -7.69 14.06 -0.29
C GLY A 39 -6.19 14.33 -0.34
N ASP A 40 -5.80 15.60 -0.38
CA ASP A 40 -4.40 16.00 -0.57
C ASP A 40 -3.51 15.51 0.58
N VAL A 41 -2.56 14.64 0.25
CA VAL A 41 -1.62 14.08 1.21
C VAL A 41 -0.52 15.10 1.48
N VAL A 42 -0.25 15.37 2.75
CA VAL A 42 0.74 16.37 3.17
C VAL A 42 1.92 15.76 3.92
N TYR A 43 1.77 14.53 4.44
CA TYR A 43 2.85 13.86 5.16
C TYR A 43 2.64 12.35 5.15
N VAL A 44 3.73 11.61 4.98
CA VAL A 44 3.72 10.14 5.03
C VAL A 44 4.85 9.71 5.97
N GLU A 45 4.48 8.93 7.00
CA GLU A 45 5.46 8.34 7.91
C GLU A 45 5.61 6.88 7.58
N LEU A 46 6.84 6.48 7.19
CA LEU A 46 7.16 5.11 6.80
C LEU A 46 8.10 4.46 7.82
N PRO A 47 8.10 3.12 7.91
CA PRO A 47 8.99 2.43 8.84
C PRO A 47 10.43 2.44 8.35
N LYS A 48 11.33 1.97 9.18
CA LYS A 48 12.74 1.78 8.80
C LYS A 48 12.92 0.45 8.10
N VAL A 49 13.85 0.39 7.16
CA VAL A 49 14.28 -0.87 6.55
C VAL A 49 14.74 -1.81 7.67
N GLY A 50 14.34 -3.07 7.58
CA GLY A 50 14.63 -4.07 8.60
C GLY A 50 13.51 -4.25 9.63
N SER A 51 12.52 -3.36 9.65
CA SER A 51 11.35 -3.52 10.53
C SER A 51 10.52 -4.71 10.08
N SER A 52 9.93 -5.43 11.04
CA SER A 52 9.07 -6.58 10.76
C SER A 52 7.66 -6.32 11.22
N PHE A 53 6.69 -6.81 10.45
CA PHE A 53 5.26 -6.64 10.75
C PHE A 53 4.51 -7.94 10.51
N GLY A 54 3.45 -8.16 11.27
CA GLY A 54 2.47 -9.20 10.97
C GLY A 54 1.41 -8.65 10.03
N THR A 55 0.58 -9.52 9.50
CA THR A 55 -0.55 -9.13 8.67
C THR A 55 -1.47 -8.20 9.48
N HIS A 56 -1.88 -7.10 8.87
CA HIS A 56 -2.73 -6.06 9.47
C HIS A 56 -2.07 -5.23 10.57
N ASP A 57 -0.79 -5.41 10.84
CA ASP A 57 -0.08 -4.51 11.76
C ASP A 57 0.09 -3.14 11.12
N VAL A 58 0.05 -2.09 11.93
CA VAL A 58 0.28 -0.72 11.45
C VAL A 58 1.77 -0.56 11.12
N PHE A 59 2.07 -0.18 9.88
CA PHE A 59 3.47 0.06 9.49
C PHE A 59 3.81 1.54 9.40
N GLY A 60 2.82 2.40 9.36
CA GLY A 60 3.04 3.84 9.26
C GLY A 60 1.75 4.61 9.31
N THR A 61 1.85 5.91 9.05
CA THR A 61 0.69 6.79 8.99
C THR A 61 0.76 7.68 7.76
N ILE A 62 -0.40 8.16 7.35
CA ILE A 62 -0.53 9.09 6.24
C ILE A 62 -1.41 10.25 6.69
N GLU A 63 -0.92 11.48 6.51
CA GLU A 63 -1.67 12.68 6.86
C GLU A 63 -2.10 13.41 5.60
N ALA A 64 -3.37 13.76 5.55
CA ALA A 64 -3.94 14.60 4.51
C ALA A 64 -4.45 15.89 5.15
N VAL A 65 -4.82 16.87 4.33
CA VAL A 65 -5.31 18.15 4.83
C VAL A 65 -6.52 17.97 5.76
N LYS A 66 -7.39 17.01 5.43
CA LYS A 66 -8.66 16.82 6.16
C LYS A 66 -8.69 15.57 7.05
N ALA A 67 -7.66 14.72 7.03
CA ALA A 67 -7.72 13.45 7.74
C ALA A 67 -6.33 12.88 8.01
N VAL A 68 -6.26 12.00 9.02
CA VAL A 68 -5.08 11.19 9.31
C VAL A 68 -5.53 9.73 9.30
N SER A 69 -4.75 8.85 8.69
CA SER A 69 -5.07 7.43 8.62
C SER A 69 -3.84 6.58 8.91
N GLU A 70 -4.06 5.41 9.50
CA GLU A 70 -3.01 4.43 9.70
C GLU A 70 -2.85 3.59 8.44
N LEU A 71 -1.62 3.10 8.22
CA LEU A 71 -1.31 2.21 7.10
C LEU A 71 -1.05 0.82 7.65
N PHE A 72 -1.75 -0.18 7.10
CA PHE A 72 -1.70 -1.56 7.57
C PHE A 72 -0.90 -2.44 6.63
N SER A 73 -0.06 -3.30 7.21
CA SER A 73 0.73 -4.24 6.40
C SER A 73 -0.20 -5.29 5.78
N PRO A 74 -0.20 -5.44 4.46
CA PRO A 74 -1.07 -6.43 3.82
C PRO A 74 -0.62 -7.87 4.06
N LEU A 75 0.66 -8.06 4.37
CA LEU A 75 1.28 -9.37 4.55
C LEU A 75 2.31 -9.32 5.66
N ALA A 76 2.52 -10.45 6.33
CA ALA A 76 3.60 -10.57 7.30
C ALA A 76 4.94 -10.59 6.57
N GLY A 77 5.92 -9.85 7.10
CA GLY A 77 7.24 -9.80 6.50
C GLY A 77 8.14 -8.72 7.08
N GLU A 78 9.29 -8.58 6.45
CA GLU A 78 10.31 -7.59 6.82
C GLU A 78 10.45 -6.54 5.73
N VAL A 79 10.54 -5.28 6.11
CA VAL A 79 10.70 -4.17 5.17
C VAL A 79 12.09 -4.24 4.53
N SER A 80 12.13 -4.41 3.21
CA SER A 80 13.38 -4.46 2.46
C SER A 80 13.76 -3.11 1.86
N GLU A 81 12.77 -2.28 1.52
CA GLU A 81 12.98 -0.92 1.00
C GLU A 81 11.82 -0.02 1.38
N VAL A 82 12.09 1.27 1.48
CA VAL A 82 11.04 2.31 1.62
C VAL A 82 11.24 3.37 0.55
N ASN A 83 10.16 4.01 0.15
CA ASN A 83 10.21 5.08 -0.84
C ASN A 83 10.43 6.43 -0.16
N ASP A 84 11.70 6.79 0.01
CA ASP A 84 12.09 8.03 0.69
C ASP A 84 11.57 9.30 0.00
N MET A 85 11.24 9.21 -1.28
CA MET A 85 10.70 10.36 -2.02
C MET A 85 9.41 10.89 -1.39
N LEU A 86 8.62 10.00 -0.78
CA LEU A 86 7.34 10.40 -0.19
C LEU A 86 7.49 11.32 1.02
N GLU A 87 8.65 11.31 1.68
CA GLU A 87 8.92 12.24 2.78
C GLU A 87 9.08 13.68 2.26
N ARG A 88 9.62 13.82 1.06
CA ARG A 88 9.86 15.13 0.43
C ARG A 88 8.69 15.56 -0.44
N GLU A 89 8.03 14.60 -1.09
CA GLU A 89 6.96 14.85 -2.06
C GLU A 89 5.75 13.96 -1.78
N PRO A 90 5.06 14.17 -0.65
CA PRO A 90 3.93 13.30 -0.28
C PRO A 90 2.78 13.34 -1.28
N ALA A 91 2.62 14.42 -2.03
CA ALA A 91 1.56 14.54 -3.03
C ALA A 91 1.70 13.53 -4.18
N VAL A 92 2.85 12.89 -4.33
CA VAL A 92 3.03 11.82 -5.33
C VAL A 92 2.05 10.67 -5.08
N VAL A 93 1.68 10.42 -3.82
CA VAL A 93 0.67 9.42 -3.48
C VAL A 93 -0.66 9.72 -4.18
N ASN A 94 -1.05 10.99 -4.27
CA ASN A 94 -2.26 11.40 -4.97
C ASN A 94 -2.10 11.31 -6.48
N ASN A 95 -0.95 11.73 -6.99
CA ASN A 95 -0.73 11.87 -8.42
C ASN A 95 -0.46 10.54 -9.12
N ASP A 96 0.19 9.61 -8.43
CA ASP A 96 0.61 8.33 -9.03
C ASP A 96 0.64 7.21 -7.99
N PRO A 97 -0.53 6.85 -7.42
CA PRO A 97 -0.59 5.89 -6.32
C PRO A 97 -0.07 4.50 -6.68
N TYR A 98 -0.15 4.10 -7.94
CA TYR A 98 0.28 2.77 -8.39
C TYR A 98 1.68 2.76 -9.00
N GLY A 99 2.31 3.91 -9.17
CA GLY A 99 3.65 4.05 -9.72
C GLY A 99 4.60 4.65 -8.70
N ASP A 100 4.99 5.91 -8.93
CA ASP A 100 5.96 6.60 -8.06
C ASP A 100 5.50 6.75 -6.62
N GLY A 101 4.21 6.59 -6.35
CA GLY A 101 3.63 6.65 -5.00
C GLY A 101 3.73 5.35 -4.20
N TRP A 102 4.49 4.35 -4.66
CA TRP A 102 4.70 3.14 -3.87
C TRP A 102 5.32 3.51 -2.52
N MET A 103 4.98 2.77 -1.47
CA MET A 103 5.39 3.11 -0.12
C MET A 103 6.56 2.28 0.37
N LEU A 104 6.46 0.95 0.28
CA LEU A 104 7.52 0.10 0.75
C LEU A 104 7.54 -1.22 -0.02
N ARG A 105 8.66 -1.94 0.12
CA ARG A 105 8.79 -3.31 -0.36
C ARG A 105 9.00 -4.21 0.84
N ILE A 106 8.30 -5.34 0.86
CA ILE A 106 8.32 -6.29 1.97
C ILE A 106 8.83 -7.63 1.47
N ARG A 107 9.79 -8.21 2.20
CA ARG A 107 10.15 -9.61 2.03
C ARG A 107 9.15 -10.42 2.85
N ILE A 108 8.24 -11.10 2.17
CA ILE A 108 7.12 -11.79 2.81
C ILE A 108 7.59 -13.07 3.50
N THR A 109 6.97 -13.38 4.64
CA THR A 109 7.30 -14.57 5.43
C THR A 109 6.77 -15.83 4.78
N ASN A 110 5.57 -15.76 4.18
CA ASN A 110 4.90 -16.92 3.59
C ASN A 110 4.19 -16.51 2.31
N ALA A 111 4.67 -17.00 1.17
CA ALA A 111 4.10 -16.68 -0.14
C ALA A 111 2.63 -17.10 -0.27
N ALA A 112 2.20 -18.11 0.49
CA ALA A 112 0.79 -18.54 0.47
C ALA A 112 -0.16 -17.47 0.98
N ASP A 113 0.32 -16.51 1.77
CA ASP A 113 -0.51 -15.40 2.27
C ASP A 113 -1.02 -14.53 1.12
N LEU A 114 -0.38 -14.54 -0.03
CA LEU A 114 -0.85 -13.81 -1.20
C LEU A 114 -2.25 -14.28 -1.64
N ASP A 115 -2.58 -15.53 -1.39
CA ASP A 115 -3.87 -16.10 -1.76
C ASP A 115 -5.02 -15.55 -0.91
N GLN A 116 -4.70 -14.89 0.20
CA GLN A 116 -5.71 -14.27 1.07
C GLN A 116 -6.10 -12.88 0.60
N LEU A 117 -5.37 -12.31 -0.34
CA LEU A 117 -5.62 -10.95 -0.84
C LEU A 117 -6.77 -10.96 -1.85
N LEU A 118 -7.38 -9.78 -2.01
CA LEU A 118 -8.48 -9.60 -2.95
C LEU A 118 -7.94 -9.41 -4.38
N GLY A 119 -8.61 -10.02 -5.36
CA GLY A 119 -8.36 -9.68 -6.75
C GLY A 119 -9.04 -8.36 -7.12
N PRO A 120 -8.78 -7.85 -8.33
CA PRO A 120 -9.36 -6.57 -8.76
C PRO A 120 -10.90 -6.55 -8.73
N GLU A 121 -11.54 -7.63 -9.17
CA GLU A 121 -13.01 -7.71 -9.18
C GLU A 121 -13.59 -7.73 -7.78
N GLU A 122 -12.97 -8.48 -6.87
CA GLU A 122 -13.39 -8.55 -5.48
C GLU A 122 -13.22 -7.21 -4.78
N TYR A 123 -12.09 -6.55 -5.04
CA TYR A 123 -11.86 -5.23 -4.49
C TYR A 123 -12.85 -4.19 -5.02
N ALA A 124 -13.15 -4.24 -6.32
CA ALA A 124 -14.13 -3.34 -6.91
C ALA A 124 -15.49 -3.46 -6.21
N LYS A 125 -15.92 -4.69 -5.93
CA LYS A 125 -17.16 -4.92 -5.18
C LYS A 125 -17.07 -4.36 -3.76
N HIS A 126 -15.92 -4.51 -3.13
CA HIS A 126 -15.70 -4.04 -1.76
C HIS A 126 -15.87 -2.51 -1.65
N ILE A 127 -15.42 -1.78 -2.66
CA ILE A 127 -15.56 -0.30 -2.68
C ILE A 127 -16.83 0.18 -3.40
N GLY A 128 -17.70 -0.74 -3.80
CA GLY A 128 -18.99 -0.38 -4.39
C GLY A 128 -18.96 -0.03 -5.88
N GLN A 129 -17.97 -0.53 -6.58
CA GLN A 129 -17.86 -0.30 -8.04
C GLN A 129 -18.22 -1.51 -8.87
#